data_af5831198d8af8cec04d482fd816642f
#
_entry.id   af5831198d8af8cec04d482fd816642f
#
_cell.length_a   1.000
_cell.length_b   1.000
_cell.length_c   1.000
_cell.angle_alpha   90.00
_cell.angle_beta   90.00
_cell.angle_gamma   90.00
#
_symmetry.space_group_name_H-M   'P 1'
#
loop_
_entity.id
_entity.type
_entity.pdbx_description
1 polymer ?
#
loop_
_entity_poly.entity_id
_entity_poly.type
_entity_poly.pdbx_seq_one_letter_code
_entity_poly.pdbx_strand_id
1 'polypeptide(L)'
;MTRPSEPRGQAGAHRRAREQGVLVPLYAVVRFLLTPALRLWFRVRISGSEHIPAHGAAIIAPNHKSFLDAFFVGISTRRHVRFMAKTELFKGPFGWLLLRLGAFPVLRGEADAEALETARTILEQGGVLVVFPEGTRVEDPHALGAPHHGAGRLALMTGAPIVPAAIAGTQRLWLGPLPKPRRVQVSFLQAIDPARLSQRPDALSELVDRELWPAVQREYGRELARPGLILAALAAIGLGGGLLARRRARAETHLLGIVEPLKLRRRKSRERLLARLRRLTAPRGGG
;
A
#
# COMPACT_ATOMS: atom_id res chain seq x y z
N MET A 1 -28.53 -18.43 -30.27
CA MET A 1 -27.40 -18.22 -29.33
C MET A 1 -27.65 -19.10 -28.13
N THR A 2 -27.07 -20.28 -28.07
CA THR A 2 -27.15 -21.21 -26.93
C THR A 2 -26.31 -20.68 -25.78
N ARG A 3 -26.91 -20.42 -24.61
CA ARG A 3 -26.17 -20.12 -23.36
C ARG A 3 -25.19 -21.26 -23.09
N PRO A 4 -23.90 -20.97 -22.80
CA PRO A 4 -22.98 -22.01 -22.35
C PRO A 4 -23.59 -22.66 -21.10
N SER A 5 -23.67 -24.00 -21.09
CA SER A 5 -24.16 -24.75 -19.95
C SER A 5 -23.28 -24.47 -18.73
N GLU A 6 -23.80 -23.74 -17.73
CA GLU A 6 -23.11 -23.52 -16.47
C GLU A 6 -22.73 -24.87 -15.84
N PRO A 7 -21.49 -25.04 -15.37
CA PRO A 7 -21.13 -26.22 -14.62
C PRO A 7 -22.04 -26.32 -13.39
N ARG A 8 -22.72 -27.44 -13.18
CA ARG A 8 -23.67 -27.71 -12.08
C ARG A 8 -23.20 -27.27 -10.68
N GLY A 9 -21.89 -27.05 -10.47
CA GLY A 9 -21.30 -26.55 -9.24
C GLY A 9 -21.39 -25.03 -9.02
N GLN A 10 -21.51 -24.22 -10.09
CA GLN A 10 -21.53 -22.76 -9.99
C GLN A 10 -22.88 -22.23 -9.50
N ALA A 11 -23.98 -22.71 -10.07
CA ALA A 11 -25.33 -22.36 -9.63
C ALA A 11 -25.56 -22.67 -8.14
N GLY A 12 -25.00 -23.79 -7.64
CA GLY A 12 -25.01 -24.12 -6.23
C GLY A 12 -24.20 -23.14 -5.36
N ALA A 13 -23.06 -22.66 -5.87
CA ALA A 13 -22.23 -21.68 -5.17
C ALA A 13 -22.93 -20.30 -5.07
N HIS A 14 -23.55 -19.84 -6.15
CA HIS A 14 -24.32 -18.59 -6.17
C HIS A 14 -25.55 -18.65 -5.25
N ARG A 15 -26.33 -19.73 -5.35
CA ARG A 15 -27.46 -19.96 -4.44
C ARG A 15 -27.01 -19.92 -2.98
N ARG A 16 -25.94 -20.64 -2.63
CA ARG A 16 -25.39 -20.61 -1.29
C ARG A 16 -24.97 -19.20 -0.86
N ALA A 17 -24.33 -18.45 -1.74
CA ALA A 17 -23.89 -17.09 -1.47
C ALA A 17 -25.10 -16.17 -1.16
N ARG A 18 -26.19 -16.32 -1.87
CA ARG A 18 -27.41 -15.53 -1.66
C ARG A 18 -28.17 -15.93 -0.38
N GLU A 19 -28.29 -17.25 -0.11
CA GLU A 19 -29.18 -17.77 0.94
C GLU A 19 -28.48 -17.95 2.29
N GLN A 20 -27.24 -18.47 2.30
CA GLN A 20 -26.55 -18.88 3.53
C GLN A 20 -25.51 -17.87 4.03
N GLY A 21 -25.09 -16.96 3.17
CA GLY A 21 -24.15 -15.93 3.55
C GLY A 21 -22.77 -16.47 3.98
N VAL A 22 -22.20 -15.85 4.99
CA VAL A 22 -20.90 -16.19 5.59
C VAL A 22 -21.13 -17.16 6.74
N LEU A 23 -20.32 -18.23 6.85
CA LEU A 23 -20.30 -19.08 8.04
C LEU A 23 -19.56 -18.34 9.16
N VAL A 24 -20.30 -17.59 9.96
CA VAL A 24 -19.77 -16.64 10.96
C VAL A 24 -18.72 -17.28 11.90
N PRO A 25 -18.92 -18.47 12.51
CA PRO A 25 -17.90 -19.04 13.38
C PRO A 25 -16.57 -19.33 12.64
N LEU A 26 -16.66 -19.88 11.43
CA LEU A 26 -15.47 -20.16 10.62
C LEU A 26 -14.76 -18.87 10.20
N TYR A 27 -15.53 -17.85 9.79
CA TYR A 27 -14.99 -16.55 9.45
C TYR A 27 -14.25 -15.92 10.64
N ALA A 28 -14.84 -16.01 11.85
CA ALA A 28 -14.24 -15.51 13.08
C ALA A 28 -12.92 -16.22 13.41
N VAL A 29 -12.89 -17.56 13.31
CA VAL A 29 -11.67 -18.36 13.54
C VAL A 29 -10.59 -18.01 12.52
N VAL A 30 -10.93 -18.01 11.23
CA VAL A 30 -9.97 -17.68 10.16
C VAL A 30 -9.43 -16.26 10.35
N ARG A 31 -10.29 -15.29 10.65
CA ARG A 31 -9.89 -13.92 10.90
C ARG A 31 -9.02 -13.78 12.15
N PHE A 32 -9.35 -14.48 13.24
CA PHE A 32 -8.57 -14.49 14.47
C PHE A 32 -7.15 -15.01 14.23
N LEU A 33 -6.97 -16.06 13.43
CA LEU A 33 -5.66 -16.61 13.11
C LEU A 33 -4.90 -15.76 12.08
N LEU A 34 -5.57 -15.32 11.01
CA LEU A 34 -4.92 -14.57 9.93
C LEU A 34 -4.55 -13.15 10.34
N THR A 35 -5.35 -12.49 11.19
CA THR A 35 -5.07 -11.08 11.53
C THR A 35 -3.71 -10.87 12.18
N PRO A 36 -3.32 -11.58 13.25
CA PRO A 36 -1.99 -11.42 13.84
C PRO A 36 -0.89 -11.88 12.88
N ALA A 37 -1.09 -13.00 12.17
CA ALA A 37 -0.11 -13.53 11.23
C ALA A 37 0.22 -12.52 10.12
N LEU A 38 -0.80 -11.98 9.45
CA LEU A 38 -0.61 -11.00 8.38
C LEU A 38 -0.09 -9.66 8.92
N ARG A 39 -0.58 -9.20 10.08
CA ARG A 39 -0.12 -7.94 10.69
C ARG A 39 1.35 -7.99 11.07
N LEU A 40 1.83 -9.07 11.65
CA LEU A 40 3.23 -9.24 12.04
C LEU A 40 4.13 -9.42 10.81
N TRP A 41 3.78 -10.35 9.92
CA TRP A 41 4.61 -10.65 8.74
C TRP A 41 4.73 -9.48 7.77
N PHE A 42 3.60 -8.79 7.50
CA PHE A 42 3.54 -7.69 6.55
C PHE A 42 3.51 -6.31 7.20
N ARG A 43 3.63 -6.22 8.52
CA ARG A 43 3.56 -4.94 9.25
C ARG A 43 2.40 -4.08 8.73
N VAL A 44 1.21 -4.70 8.63
CA VAL A 44 0.03 -4.09 8.01
C VAL A 44 -0.37 -2.82 8.76
N ARG A 45 -0.54 -1.74 8.02
CA ARG A 45 -1.14 -0.50 8.50
C ARG A 45 -2.49 -0.29 7.83
N ILE A 46 -3.43 0.19 8.60
CA ILE A 46 -4.81 0.40 8.18
C ILE A 46 -5.18 1.84 8.51
N SER A 47 -5.82 2.53 7.57
CA SER A 47 -6.36 3.87 7.76
C SER A 47 -7.74 3.99 7.12
N GLY A 48 -8.60 4.87 7.67
CA GLY A 48 -9.89 5.19 7.10
C GLY A 48 -10.94 4.07 7.22
N SER A 49 -10.75 3.05 8.07
CA SER A 49 -11.73 1.97 8.24
C SER A 49 -13.10 2.47 8.75
N GLU A 50 -13.16 3.64 9.35
CA GLU A 50 -14.35 4.38 9.76
C GLU A 50 -15.19 4.88 8.59
N HIS A 51 -14.64 5.00 7.39
CA HIS A 51 -15.37 5.36 6.18
C HIS A 51 -16.26 4.22 5.63
N ILE A 52 -16.05 3.01 6.12
CA ILE A 52 -16.92 1.88 5.78
C ILE A 52 -18.17 1.96 6.64
N PRO A 53 -19.36 2.07 6.05
CA PRO A 53 -20.61 2.12 6.80
C PRO A 53 -20.73 0.98 7.82
N ALA A 54 -21.06 1.30 9.06
CA ALA A 54 -21.18 0.31 10.13
C ALA A 54 -22.32 -0.68 9.89
N HIS A 55 -23.37 -0.22 9.20
CA HIS A 55 -24.58 -0.99 8.87
C HIS A 55 -24.99 -0.75 7.42
N GLY A 56 -25.88 -1.61 6.91
CA GLY A 56 -26.40 -1.50 5.55
C GLY A 56 -25.41 -1.96 4.48
N ALA A 57 -25.79 -1.80 3.23
CA ALA A 57 -24.98 -2.16 2.08
C ALA A 57 -23.72 -1.29 1.96
N ALA A 58 -22.64 -1.85 1.45
CA ALA A 58 -21.48 -1.08 1.04
C ALA A 58 -20.67 -1.85 -0.01
N ILE A 59 -20.06 -1.14 -0.94
CA ILE A 59 -19.12 -1.67 -1.90
C ILE A 59 -17.74 -1.13 -1.56
N ILE A 60 -16.75 -2.00 -1.35
CA ILE A 60 -15.35 -1.60 -1.22
C ILE A 60 -14.68 -1.85 -2.57
N ALA A 61 -14.05 -0.83 -3.13
CA ALA A 61 -13.45 -0.88 -4.47
C ALA A 61 -11.94 -0.59 -4.40
N PRO A 62 -11.11 -1.60 -4.11
CA PRO A 62 -9.65 -1.46 -4.03
C PRO A 62 -8.99 -1.72 -5.38
N ASN A 63 -7.73 -1.26 -5.53
CA ASN A 63 -6.82 -1.76 -6.56
C ASN A 63 -6.39 -3.22 -6.29
N HIS A 64 -5.86 -3.91 -7.31
CA HIS A 64 -5.54 -5.34 -7.24
C HIS A 64 -4.13 -5.67 -7.75
N LYS A 65 -3.21 -6.00 -6.83
CA LYS A 65 -1.81 -6.34 -7.12
C LYS A 65 -1.43 -7.77 -6.73
N SER A 66 -2.14 -8.36 -5.78
CA SER A 66 -1.80 -9.67 -5.23
C SER A 66 -3.04 -10.50 -4.92
N PHE A 67 -2.88 -11.82 -4.96
CA PHE A 67 -3.90 -12.73 -4.45
C PHE A 67 -4.27 -12.44 -2.97
N LEU A 68 -3.31 -11.95 -2.18
CA LEU A 68 -3.53 -11.65 -0.77
C LEU A 68 -4.31 -10.36 -0.51
N ASP A 69 -4.58 -9.54 -1.53
CA ASP A 69 -5.31 -8.26 -1.35
C ASP A 69 -6.70 -8.46 -0.71
N ALA A 70 -7.42 -9.52 -1.13
CA ALA A 70 -8.70 -9.87 -0.54
C ALA A 70 -8.61 -10.15 0.97
N PHE A 71 -7.56 -10.84 1.40
CA PHE A 71 -7.33 -11.13 2.82
C PHE A 71 -6.93 -9.86 3.58
N PHE A 72 -6.11 -8.99 2.99
CA PHE A 72 -5.79 -7.71 3.60
C PHE A 72 -7.02 -6.84 3.79
N VAL A 73 -7.92 -6.76 2.83
CA VAL A 73 -9.21 -6.08 3.01
C VAL A 73 -10.01 -6.76 4.11
N GLY A 74 -10.12 -8.09 4.10
CA GLY A 74 -10.91 -8.86 5.08
C GLY A 74 -10.50 -8.64 6.53
N ILE A 75 -9.17 -8.55 6.81
CA ILE A 75 -8.66 -8.28 8.16
C ILE A 75 -8.72 -6.79 8.55
N SER A 76 -8.91 -5.90 7.57
CA SER A 76 -8.90 -4.45 7.77
C SER A 76 -10.27 -3.85 8.06
N THR A 77 -11.33 -4.64 7.97
CA THR A 77 -12.71 -4.20 8.27
C THR A 77 -13.24 -4.88 9.52
N ARG A 78 -14.23 -4.27 10.18
CA ARG A 78 -14.94 -4.92 11.30
C ARG A 78 -16.10 -5.81 10.81
N ARG A 79 -16.59 -5.58 9.60
CA ARG A 79 -17.70 -6.29 8.98
C ARG A 79 -17.22 -7.53 8.23
N HIS A 80 -18.11 -8.50 8.05
CA HIS A 80 -17.89 -9.61 7.15
C HIS A 80 -17.96 -9.10 5.71
N VAL A 81 -16.95 -9.38 4.91
CA VAL A 81 -16.89 -8.95 3.52
C VAL A 81 -17.08 -10.13 2.59
N ARG A 82 -17.72 -9.88 1.47
CA ARG A 82 -17.99 -10.85 0.41
C ARG A 82 -17.10 -10.51 -0.78
N PHE A 83 -16.65 -11.53 -1.51
CA PHE A 83 -15.72 -11.36 -2.62
C PHE A 83 -16.18 -12.07 -3.87
N MET A 84 -16.01 -11.44 -5.02
CA MET A 84 -16.01 -12.13 -6.31
C MET A 84 -14.65 -12.77 -6.54
N ALA A 85 -14.61 -14.06 -6.80
CA ALA A 85 -13.36 -14.76 -7.06
C ALA A 85 -13.48 -15.60 -8.35
N LYS A 86 -12.33 -15.78 -9.02
CA LYS A 86 -12.26 -16.54 -10.27
C LYS A 86 -12.81 -17.96 -10.07
N THR A 87 -13.66 -18.42 -10.98
CA THR A 87 -14.37 -19.71 -10.89
C THR A 87 -13.44 -20.89 -10.62
N GLU A 88 -12.23 -20.89 -11.17
CA GLU A 88 -11.27 -21.98 -11.00
C GLU A 88 -10.79 -22.17 -9.56
N LEU A 89 -10.95 -21.15 -8.71
CA LEU A 89 -10.58 -21.21 -7.29
C LEU A 89 -11.59 -22.02 -6.46
N PHE A 90 -12.79 -22.31 -6.99
CA PHE A 90 -13.86 -22.98 -6.26
C PHE A 90 -13.80 -24.52 -6.40
N LYS A 91 -12.59 -25.08 -6.51
CA LYS A 91 -12.34 -26.52 -6.57
C LYS A 91 -11.75 -27.04 -5.26
N GLY A 92 -12.10 -28.25 -4.89
CA GLY A 92 -11.55 -28.94 -3.72
C GLY A 92 -11.77 -28.24 -2.36
N PRO A 93 -10.96 -28.57 -1.34
CA PRO A 93 -11.11 -28.04 0.02
C PRO A 93 -10.97 -26.50 0.10
N PHE A 94 -10.10 -25.93 -0.74
CA PHE A 94 -9.91 -24.49 -0.78
C PHE A 94 -11.15 -23.76 -1.31
N GLY A 95 -11.77 -24.27 -2.37
CA GLY A 95 -13.02 -23.73 -2.90
C GLY A 95 -14.15 -23.83 -1.87
N TRP A 96 -14.25 -24.97 -1.15
CA TRP A 96 -15.17 -25.13 -0.04
C TRP A 96 -14.97 -24.07 1.05
N LEU A 97 -13.72 -23.77 1.42
CA LEU A 97 -13.39 -22.73 2.39
C LEU A 97 -13.81 -21.35 1.90
N LEU A 98 -13.45 -21.00 0.65
CA LEU A 98 -13.80 -19.70 0.04
C LEU A 98 -15.32 -19.44 0.06
N LEU A 99 -16.13 -20.44 -0.32
CA LEU A 99 -17.60 -20.33 -0.27
C LEU A 99 -18.11 -20.01 1.13
N ARG A 100 -17.54 -20.64 2.15
CA ARG A 100 -17.96 -20.44 3.54
C ARG A 100 -17.48 -19.12 4.13
N LEU A 101 -16.40 -18.59 3.61
CA LEU A 101 -15.91 -17.26 3.94
C LEU A 101 -16.65 -16.15 3.18
N GLY A 102 -17.64 -16.52 2.33
CA GLY A 102 -18.49 -15.57 1.64
C GLY A 102 -18.01 -15.17 0.25
N ALA A 103 -17.02 -15.84 -0.32
CA ALA A 103 -16.69 -15.67 -1.71
C ALA A 103 -17.70 -16.40 -2.62
N PHE A 104 -17.89 -15.88 -3.84
CA PHE A 104 -18.67 -16.52 -4.88
C PHE A 104 -17.98 -16.41 -6.23
N PRO A 105 -18.23 -17.36 -7.16
CA PRO A 105 -17.53 -17.42 -8.42
C PRO A 105 -17.91 -16.27 -9.36
N VAL A 106 -16.98 -15.89 -10.24
CA VAL A 106 -17.23 -14.99 -11.37
C VAL A 106 -16.45 -15.45 -12.59
N LEU A 107 -17.12 -15.46 -13.75
CA LEU A 107 -16.51 -15.65 -15.06
C LEU A 107 -15.91 -14.33 -15.50
N ARG A 108 -14.58 -14.25 -15.50
CA ARG A 108 -13.88 -13.02 -15.91
C ARG A 108 -13.84 -12.90 -17.43
N GLY A 109 -14.00 -11.67 -17.91
CA GLY A 109 -13.97 -11.38 -19.35
C GLY A 109 -15.32 -11.55 -20.04
N GLU A 110 -16.34 -11.99 -19.33
CA GLU A 110 -17.71 -12.17 -19.82
C GLU A 110 -18.70 -11.35 -18.99
N ALA A 111 -19.87 -11.08 -19.56
CA ALA A 111 -20.98 -10.48 -18.82
C ALA A 111 -21.66 -11.56 -17.96
N ASP A 112 -21.10 -11.83 -16.77
CA ASP A 112 -21.62 -12.83 -15.85
C ASP A 112 -22.86 -12.29 -15.11
N ALA A 113 -24.03 -12.57 -15.70
CA ALA A 113 -25.32 -12.10 -15.15
C ALA A 113 -25.63 -12.73 -13.78
N GLU A 114 -25.20 -13.98 -13.52
CA GLU A 114 -25.47 -14.64 -12.25
C GLU A 114 -24.57 -14.10 -11.14
N ALA A 115 -23.30 -13.80 -11.42
CA ALA A 115 -22.44 -13.12 -10.48
C ALA A 115 -22.96 -11.70 -10.16
N LEU A 116 -23.46 -10.98 -11.16
CA LEU A 116 -24.06 -9.66 -10.96
C LEU A 116 -25.30 -9.72 -10.08
N GLU A 117 -26.20 -10.68 -10.34
CA GLU A 117 -27.41 -10.90 -9.54
C GLU A 117 -27.08 -11.32 -8.11
N THR A 118 -26.08 -12.17 -7.92
CA THR A 118 -25.61 -12.55 -6.59
C THR A 118 -25.04 -11.35 -5.83
N ALA A 119 -24.25 -10.52 -6.51
CA ALA A 119 -23.71 -9.28 -5.93
C ALA A 119 -24.83 -8.31 -5.51
N ARG A 120 -25.84 -8.12 -6.39
CA ARG A 120 -27.02 -7.30 -6.12
C ARG A 120 -27.76 -7.80 -4.89
N THR A 121 -28.11 -9.08 -4.84
CA THR A 121 -28.81 -9.70 -3.70
C THR A 121 -28.05 -9.51 -2.38
N ILE A 122 -26.71 -9.69 -2.39
CA ILE A 122 -25.88 -9.46 -1.20
C ILE A 122 -25.98 -8.02 -0.71
N LEU A 123 -25.96 -7.05 -1.62
CA LEU A 123 -26.08 -5.63 -1.28
C LEU A 123 -27.48 -5.30 -0.77
N GLU A 124 -28.55 -5.81 -1.40
CA GLU A 124 -29.94 -5.64 -0.95
C GLU A 124 -30.17 -6.22 0.45
N GLN A 125 -29.44 -7.27 0.82
CA GLN A 125 -29.42 -7.83 2.17
C GLN A 125 -28.60 -7.01 3.18
N GLY A 126 -28.06 -5.87 2.79
CA GLY A 126 -27.21 -5.03 3.63
C GLY A 126 -25.77 -5.54 3.79
N GLY A 127 -25.30 -6.41 2.90
CA GLY A 127 -23.96 -6.98 2.93
C GLY A 127 -22.87 -6.00 2.46
N VAL A 128 -21.61 -6.30 2.77
CA VAL A 128 -20.44 -5.59 2.24
C VAL A 128 -19.79 -6.43 1.14
N LEU A 129 -19.68 -5.85 -0.03
CA LEU A 129 -19.08 -6.48 -1.20
C LEU A 129 -17.75 -5.83 -1.56
N VAL A 130 -16.72 -6.63 -1.76
CA VAL A 130 -15.43 -6.17 -2.31
C VAL A 130 -15.38 -6.49 -3.78
N VAL A 131 -15.22 -5.45 -4.59
CA VAL A 131 -15.09 -5.55 -6.04
C VAL A 131 -13.78 -4.88 -6.46
N PHE A 132 -12.91 -5.62 -7.12
CA PHE A 132 -11.69 -5.07 -7.70
C PHE A 132 -12.00 -4.49 -9.08
N PRO A 133 -12.02 -3.15 -9.27
CA PRO A 133 -12.44 -2.55 -10.54
C PRO A 133 -11.55 -2.95 -11.71
N GLU A 134 -10.28 -3.26 -11.47
CA GLU A 134 -9.34 -3.72 -12.51
C GLU A 134 -9.72 -5.09 -13.11
N GLY A 135 -10.61 -5.86 -12.49
CA GLY A 135 -11.06 -7.17 -12.95
C GLY A 135 -9.98 -8.27 -12.90
N THR A 136 -8.72 -7.89 -12.90
CA THR A 136 -7.56 -8.78 -12.82
C THR A 136 -6.44 -8.15 -11.99
N ARG A 137 -5.42 -8.92 -11.66
CA ARG A 137 -4.21 -8.41 -10.99
C ARG A 137 -3.33 -7.69 -12.00
N VAL A 138 -2.88 -6.49 -11.65
CA VAL A 138 -1.97 -5.68 -12.47
C VAL A 138 -0.54 -5.90 -12.01
N GLU A 139 0.31 -6.39 -12.90
CA GLU A 139 1.68 -6.79 -12.58
C GLU A 139 2.62 -5.59 -12.39
N ASP A 140 2.39 -4.48 -13.12
CA ASP A 140 3.19 -3.26 -12.97
C ASP A 140 3.08 -2.73 -11.53
N PRO A 141 4.20 -2.61 -10.79
CA PRO A 141 4.17 -2.15 -9.41
C PRO A 141 3.82 -0.67 -9.25
N HIS A 142 3.95 0.13 -10.29
CA HIS A 142 3.80 1.58 -10.23
C HIS A 142 2.53 2.10 -10.90
N ALA A 143 1.93 1.33 -11.80
CA ALA A 143 0.70 1.70 -12.50
C ALA A 143 -0.51 0.89 -12.00
N LEU A 144 -1.69 1.46 -12.07
CA LEU A 144 -2.97 0.78 -11.90
C LEU A 144 -3.59 0.54 -13.29
N GLY A 145 -4.37 -0.53 -13.43
CA GLY A 145 -5.12 -0.82 -14.63
C GLY A 145 -6.30 0.14 -14.84
N ALA A 146 -6.91 0.08 -16.01
CA ALA A 146 -8.16 0.79 -16.25
C ALA A 146 -9.30 0.14 -15.45
N PRO A 147 -10.21 0.91 -14.86
CA PRO A 147 -11.32 0.36 -14.11
C PRO A 147 -12.43 -0.14 -15.04
N HIS A 148 -13.00 -1.30 -14.72
CA HIS A 148 -14.28 -1.72 -15.25
C HIS A 148 -15.42 -1.08 -14.45
N HIS A 149 -16.52 -0.78 -15.12
CA HIS A 149 -17.67 -0.08 -14.54
C HIS A 149 -18.59 -0.95 -13.65
N GLY A 150 -18.26 -2.23 -13.42
CA GLY A 150 -19.11 -3.18 -12.68
C GLY A 150 -19.43 -2.74 -11.26
N ALA A 151 -18.46 -2.22 -10.53
CA ALA A 151 -18.67 -1.70 -9.16
C ALA A 151 -19.59 -0.48 -9.14
N GLY A 152 -19.41 0.46 -10.06
CA GLY A 152 -20.27 1.64 -10.20
C GLY A 152 -21.69 1.29 -10.61
N ARG A 153 -21.84 0.32 -11.54
CA ARG A 153 -23.18 -0.18 -11.93
C ARG A 153 -23.92 -0.77 -10.74
N LEU A 154 -23.26 -1.63 -9.94
CA LEU A 154 -23.85 -2.17 -8.72
C LEU A 154 -24.24 -1.07 -7.73
N ALA A 155 -23.39 -0.07 -7.52
CA ALA A 155 -23.67 1.05 -6.65
C ALA A 155 -24.94 1.82 -7.08
N LEU A 156 -25.03 2.17 -8.37
CA LEU A 156 -26.18 2.89 -8.93
C LEU A 156 -27.47 2.06 -8.90
N MET A 157 -27.37 0.74 -9.13
CA MET A 157 -28.54 -0.17 -9.11
C MET A 157 -29.09 -0.38 -7.70
N THR A 158 -28.25 -0.43 -6.69
CA THR A 158 -28.64 -0.80 -5.31
C THR A 158 -28.68 0.37 -4.35
N GLY A 159 -28.20 1.55 -4.75
CA GLY A 159 -28.00 2.69 -3.85
C GLY A 159 -26.88 2.48 -2.82
N ALA A 160 -26.12 1.39 -2.91
CA ALA A 160 -25.05 1.09 -1.96
C ALA A 160 -23.89 2.08 -2.11
N PRO A 161 -23.44 2.75 -1.03
CA PRO A 161 -22.28 3.61 -1.07
C PRO A 161 -21.03 2.82 -1.47
N ILE A 162 -20.17 3.46 -2.29
CA ILE A 162 -18.92 2.87 -2.74
C ILE A 162 -17.74 3.50 -2.01
N VAL A 163 -16.92 2.68 -1.37
CA VAL A 163 -15.74 3.08 -0.60
C VAL A 163 -14.50 2.82 -1.45
N PRO A 164 -13.87 3.88 -1.99
CA PRO A 164 -12.59 3.71 -2.67
C PRO A 164 -11.54 3.21 -1.67
N ALA A 165 -10.68 2.30 -2.09
CA ALA A 165 -9.60 1.83 -1.23
C ALA A 165 -8.29 1.67 -2.00
N ALA A 166 -7.16 1.90 -1.34
CA ALA A 166 -5.85 1.69 -1.90
C ALA A 166 -5.06 0.67 -1.09
N ILE A 167 -4.48 -0.32 -1.78
CA ILE A 167 -3.62 -1.35 -1.18
C ILE A 167 -2.23 -1.19 -1.79
N ALA A 168 -1.26 -0.78 -0.99
CA ALA A 168 0.13 -0.63 -1.41
C ALA A 168 1.05 -1.61 -0.67
N GLY A 169 2.14 -2.02 -1.32
CA GLY A 169 3.10 -2.97 -0.74
C GLY A 169 2.86 -4.43 -1.12
N THR A 170 1.78 -4.75 -1.85
CA THR A 170 1.45 -6.13 -2.25
C THR A 170 1.96 -6.51 -3.65
N GLN A 171 2.47 -5.55 -4.41
CA GLN A 171 3.08 -5.79 -5.72
C GLN A 171 4.35 -6.65 -5.57
N ARG A 172 4.54 -7.63 -6.47
CA ARG A 172 5.69 -8.56 -6.46
C ARG A 172 5.96 -9.17 -5.07
N LEU A 173 4.87 -9.58 -4.40
CA LEU A 173 4.91 -10.05 -3.02
C LEU A 173 5.65 -11.38 -2.86
N TRP A 174 5.67 -12.21 -3.88
CA TRP A 174 6.16 -13.58 -3.81
C TRP A 174 7.66 -13.69 -4.10
N LEU A 175 8.35 -14.53 -3.32
CA LEU A 175 9.70 -15.02 -3.54
C LEU A 175 9.65 -16.55 -3.52
N GLY A 176 9.52 -17.14 -4.72
CA GLY A 176 9.18 -18.56 -4.80
C GLY A 176 7.84 -18.83 -4.12
N PRO A 177 7.72 -19.85 -3.26
CA PRO A 177 6.48 -20.22 -2.58
C PRO A 177 6.13 -19.32 -1.39
N LEU A 178 7.07 -18.50 -0.90
CA LEU A 178 6.89 -17.69 0.30
C LEU A 178 6.68 -16.23 -0.03
N PRO A 179 5.73 -15.55 0.63
CA PRO A 179 5.56 -14.12 0.48
C PRO A 179 6.67 -13.36 1.24
N LYS A 180 7.23 -12.33 0.62
CA LYS A 180 8.25 -11.46 1.21
C LYS A 180 7.69 -10.69 2.40
N PRO A 181 8.41 -10.60 3.54
CA PRO A 181 8.02 -9.72 4.63
C PRO A 181 8.16 -8.27 4.16
N ARG A 182 7.04 -7.60 3.95
CA ARG A 182 6.97 -6.21 3.48
C ARG A 182 5.96 -5.42 4.29
N ARG A 183 6.06 -4.10 4.24
CA ARG A 183 5.02 -3.24 4.77
C ARG A 183 3.88 -3.17 3.77
N VAL A 184 2.66 -3.49 4.23
CA VAL A 184 1.43 -3.35 3.47
C VAL A 184 0.60 -2.24 4.11
N GLN A 185 0.12 -1.32 3.29
CA GLN A 185 -0.80 -0.27 3.67
C GLN A 185 -2.15 -0.52 3.02
N VAL A 186 -3.21 -0.47 3.82
CA VAL A 186 -4.61 -0.50 3.36
C VAL A 186 -5.27 0.80 3.78
N SER A 187 -5.65 1.63 2.83
CA SER A 187 -6.28 2.93 3.05
C SER A 187 -7.70 2.91 2.48
N PHE A 188 -8.71 3.13 3.33
CA PHE A 188 -10.08 3.33 2.91
C PHE A 188 -10.35 4.83 2.82
N LEU A 189 -10.96 5.28 1.73
CA LEU A 189 -11.26 6.68 1.50
C LEU A 189 -12.73 6.96 1.79
N GLN A 190 -13.10 8.23 1.81
CA GLN A 190 -14.49 8.66 2.04
C GLN A 190 -15.44 7.93 1.10
N ALA A 191 -16.51 7.38 1.65
CA ALA A 191 -17.54 6.73 0.86
C ALA A 191 -18.23 7.72 -0.09
N ILE A 192 -18.45 7.27 -1.32
CA ILE A 192 -19.17 8.01 -2.36
C ILE A 192 -20.61 7.53 -2.36
N ASP A 193 -21.56 8.42 -2.15
CA ASP A 193 -22.98 8.12 -2.24
C ASP A 193 -23.43 8.18 -3.71
N PRO A 194 -23.87 7.05 -4.32
CA PRO A 194 -24.31 7.03 -5.70
C PRO A 194 -25.65 7.74 -5.91
N ALA A 195 -26.47 7.96 -4.86
CA ALA A 195 -27.79 8.57 -4.97
C ALA A 195 -27.73 9.99 -5.55
N ARG A 196 -26.66 10.74 -5.24
CA ARG A 196 -26.44 12.11 -5.77
C ARG A 196 -26.19 12.16 -7.27
N LEU A 197 -25.84 11.03 -7.89
CA LEU A 197 -25.53 10.93 -9.32
C LEU A 197 -26.61 10.19 -10.11
N SER A 198 -27.53 9.47 -9.47
CA SER A 198 -28.47 8.53 -10.10
C SER A 198 -29.40 9.17 -11.14
N GLN A 199 -29.63 10.48 -11.07
CA GLN A 199 -30.47 11.23 -12.01
C GLN A 199 -29.69 11.76 -13.23
N ARG A 200 -28.36 11.57 -13.30
CA ARG A 200 -27.52 12.10 -14.37
C ARG A 200 -27.37 11.10 -15.51
N PRO A 201 -27.40 11.54 -16.76
CA PRO A 201 -27.18 10.65 -17.93
C PRO A 201 -25.83 9.96 -17.91
N ASP A 202 -24.80 10.62 -17.37
CA ASP A 202 -23.41 10.18 -17.29
C ASP A 202 -23.00 9.63 -15.90
N ALA A 203 -24.00 9.33 -15.04
CA ALA A 203 -23.81 8.90 -13.64
C ALA A 203 -22.72 7.81 -13.47
N LEU A 204 -22.69 6.83 -14.36
CA LEU A 204 -21.77 5.70 -14.28
C LEU A 204 -20.31 6.14 -14.53
N SER A 205 -20.08 6.93 -15.56
CA SER A 205 -18.76 7.46 -15.88
C SER A 205 -18.32 8.50 -14.83
N GLU A 206 -19.22 9.36 -14.38
CA GLU A 206 -18.95 10.30 -13.30
C GLU A 206 -18.49 9.58 -12.04
N LEU A 207 -19.24 8.55 -11.62
CA LEU A 207 -18.93 7.78 -10.41
C LEU A 207 -17.61 7.04 -10.54
N VAL A 208 -17.35 6.35 -11.66
CA VAL A 208 -16.19 5.47 -11.78
C VAL A 208 -14.95 6.21 -12.26
N ASP A 209 -15.07 6.96 -13.37
CA ASP A 209 -13.90 7.52 -14.06
C ASP A 209 -13.47 8.87 -13.48
N ARG A 210 -14.39 9.63 -12.86
CA ARG A 210 -14.08 10.95 -12.31
C ARG A 210 -13.94 10.99 -10.80
N GLU A 211 -14.64 10.12 -10.05
CA GLU A 211 -14.58 10.12 -8.59
C GLU A 211 -13.83 8.92 -8.02
N LEU A 212 -14.32 7.69 -8.26
CA LEU A 212 -13.81 6.48 -7.64
C LEU A 212 -12.34 6.23 -8.01
N TRP A 213 -12.07 6.05 -9.30
CA TRP A 213 -10.76 5.60 -9.74
C TRP A 213 -9.66 6.63 -9.56
N PRO A 214 -9.86 7.92 -9.82
CA PRO A 214 -8.87 8.94 -9.49
C PRO A 214 -8.56 9.05 -7.99
N ALA A 215 -9.55 8.78 -7.11
CA ALA A 215 -9.30 8.73 -5.67
C ALA A 215 -8.37 7.58 -5.29
N VAL A 216 -8.62 6.37 -5.83
CA VAL A 216 -7.76 5.19 -5.63
C VAL A 216 -6.35 5.44 -6.17
N GLN A 217 -6.23 5.99 -7.39
CA GLN A 217 -4.93 6.29 -8.02
C GLN A 217 -4.12 7.31 -7.21
N ARG A 218 -4.73 8.40 -6.75
CA ARG A 218 -4.05 9.40 -5.92
C ARG A 218 -3.53 8.80 -4.63
N GLU A 219 -4.36 8.01 -3.93
CA GLU A 219 -3.94 7.43 -2.66
C GLU A 219 -2.87 6.36 -2.85
N TYR A 220 -3.01 5.49 -3.86
CA TYR A 220 -1.97 4.52 -4.21
C TYR A 220 -0.63 5.21 -4.51
N GLY A 221 -0.65 6.27 -5.31
CA GLY A 221 0.55 7.06 -5.62
C GLY A 221 1.19 7.71 -4.39
N ARG A 222 0.39 8.24 -3.46
CA ARG A 222 0.86 8.78 -2.18
C ARG A 222 1.58 7.71 -1.34
N GLU A 223 1.00 6.51 -1.25
CA GLU A 223 1.58 5.41 -0.48
C GLU A 223 2.89 4.91 -1.09
N LEU A 224 3.01 4.89 -2.41
CA LEU A 224 4.27 4.56 -3.09
C LEU A 224 5.36 5.61 -2.87
N ALA A 225 5.01 6.90 -2.81
CA ALA A 225 5.95 7.99 -2.63
C ALA A 225 6.52 8.10 -1.20
N ARG A 226 5.79 7.67 -0.18
CA ARG A 226 6.19 7.78 1.25
C ARG A 226 7.56 7.19 1.59
N PRO A 227 7.95 5.99 1.14
CA PRO A 227 9.29 5.47 1.40
C PRO A 227 10.40 6.30 0.75
N GLY A 228 10.14 6.82 -0.46
CA GLY A 228 11.10 7.66 -1.18
C GLY A 228 11.35 9.00 -0.48
N LEU A 229 10.33 9.63 0.07
CA LEU A 229 10.45 10.87 0.82
C LEU A 229 11.28 10.70 2.10
N ILE A 230 11.11 9.59 2.82
CA ILE A 230 11.92 9.30 4.02
C ILE A 230 13.39 9.09 3.65
N LEU A 231 13.67 8.32 2.59
CA LEU A 231 15.04 8.11 2.10
C LEU A 231 15.67 9.41 1.59
N ALA A 232 14.92 10.23 0.87
CA ALA A 232 15.39 11.54 0.41
C ALA A 232 15.69 12.48 1.59
N ALA A 233 14.85 12.50 2.62
CA ALA A 233 15.07 13.28 3.83
C ALA A 233 16.33 12.81 4.58
N LEU A 234 16.51 11.50 4.74
CA LEU A 234 17.72 10.93 5.37
C LEU A 234 18.99 11.22 4.55
N ALA A 235 18.91 11.15 3.23
CA ALA A 235 20.01 11.50 2.34
C ALA A 235 20.36 13.00 2.44
N ALA A 236 19.35 13.89 2.51
CA ALA A 236 19.56 15.32 2.70
C ALA A 236 20.23 15.64 4.05
N ILE A 237 19.84 14.95 5.14
CA ILE A 237 20.46 15.08 6.45
C ILE A 237 21.92 14.56 6.41
N GLY A 238 22.15 13.41 5.78
CA GLY A 238 23.49 12.84 5.60
C GLY A 238 24.41 13.75 4.78
N LEU A 239 23.94 14.32 3.68
CA LEU A 239 24.68 15.29 2.86
C LEU A 239 24.93 16.61 3.62
N GLY A 240 23.95 17.10 4.36
CA GLY A 240 24.11 18.28 5.22
C GLY A 240 25.14 18.06 6.31
N GLY A 241 25.14 16.91 6.98
CA GLY A 241 26.15 16.51 7.97
C GLY A 241 27.56 16.41 7.37
N GLY A 242 27.68 15.82 6.18
CA GLY A 242 28.95 15.72 5.45
C GLY A 242 29.53 17.08 5.05
N LEU A 243 28.68 18.02 4.62
CA LEU A 243 29.07 19.39 4.28
C LEU A 243 29.55 20.17 5.52
N LEU A 244 28.86 20.02 6.65
CA LEU A 244 29.27 20.63 7.94
C LEU A 244 30.58 20.05 8.45
N ALA A 245 30.78 18.73 8.36
CA ALA A 245 32.04 18.08 8.73
C ALA A 245 33.18 18.53 7.84
N ARG A 246 33.00 18.66 6.52
CA ARG A 246 33.99 19.19 5.60
C ARG A 246 34.32 20.67 5.86
N ARG A 247 33.34 21.50 6.22
CA ARG A 247 33.57 22.91 6.62
C ARG A 247 34.38 22.99 7.90
N ARG A 248 34.10 22.17 8.93
CA ARG A 248 34.90 22.09 10.16
C ARG A 248 36.32 21.62 9.89
N ALA A 249 36.52 20.55 9.12
CA ALA A 249 37.83 20.07 8.74
C ALA A 249 38.65 21.12 7.97
N ARG A 250 38.03 21.88 7.06
CA ARG A 250 38.69 23.01 6.37
C ARG A 250 39.05 24.16 7.30
N ALA A 251 38.18 24.46 8.29
CA ALA A 251 38.49 25.50 9.28
C ALA A 251 39.67 25.09 10.18
N GLU A 252 39.75 23.84 10.59
CA GLU A 252 40.86 23.30 11.37
C GLU A 252 42.20 23.28 10.57
N THR A 253 42.18 22.89 9.29
CA THR A 253 43.36 22.96 8.42
C THR A 253 43.79 24.40 8.18
N HIS A 254 42.87 25.35 8.09
CA HIS A 254 43.21 26.77 7.93
C HIS A 254 43.84 27.33 9.22
N LEU A 255 43.38 26.94 10.39
CA LEU A 255 43.93 27.32 11.69
C LEU A 255 45.33 26.70 11.90
N LEU A 256 45.54 25.45 11.54
CA LEU A 256 46.84 24.78 11.60
C LEU A 256 47.84 25.41 10.62
N GLY A 257 47.41 25.82 9.42
CA GLY A 257 48.26 26.54 8.47
C GLY A 257 48.72 27.91 8.92
N ILE A 258 47.99 28.57 9.83
CA ILE A 258 48.38 29.86 10.43
C ILE A 258 49.31 29.69 11.62
N VAL A 259 49.15 28.61 12.39
CA VAL A 259 49.93 28.36 13.62
C VAL A 259 51.34 27.82 13.32
N GLU A 260 51.53 27.02 12.29
CA GLU A 260 52.83 26.45 11.93
C GLU A 260 53.92 27.49 11.55
N PRO A 261 53.62 28.47 10.67
CA PRO A 261 54.66 29.51 10.37
C PRO A 261 55.02 30.37 11.57
N LEU A 262 54.14 30.56 12.53
CA LEU A 262 54.42 31.28 13.77
C LEU A 262 55.36 30.50 14.71
N LYS A 263 55.22 29.17 14.79
CA LYS A 263 56.12 28.30 15.56
C LYS A 263 57.52 28.23 14.93
N LEU A 264 57.61 28.17 13.61
CA LEU A 264 58.88 28.20 12.87
C LEU A 264 59.62 29.53 13.00
N ARG A 265 58.90 30.68 12.97
CA ARG A 265 59.49 32.00 13.20
C ARG A 265 60.07 32.13 14.63
N ARG A 266 59.33 31.67 15.65
CA ARG A 266 59.82 31.68 17.03
C ARG A 266 61.07 30.79 17.23
N ARG A 267 61.10 29.62 16.59
CA ARG A 267 62.27 28.72 16.67
C ARG A 267 63.51 29.32 16.02
N LYS A 268 63.42 29.90 14.81
CA LYS A 268 64.51 30.59 14.12
C LYS A 268 64.97 31.82 14.90
N SER A 269 64.13 32.59 15.52
CA SER A 269 64.47 33.72 16.37
C SER A 269 65.25 33.27 17.63
N ARG A 270 64.83 32.17 18.27
CA ARG A 270 65.56 31.63 19.45
C ARG A 270 66.91 31.06 19.09
N GLU A 271 67.05 30.39 17.96
CA GLU A 271 68.38 29.89 17.45
C GLU A 271 69.33 31.02 17.13
N ARG A 272 68.88 32.11 16.51
CA ARG A 272 69.64 33.32 16.26
C ARG A 272 70.16 33.99 17.56
N LEU A 273 69.27 34.06 18.55
CA LEU A 273 69.61 34.61 19.88
C LEU A 273 70.63 33.76 20.56
N LEU A 274 70.48 32.44 20.57
CA LEU A 274 71.49 31.51 21.15
C LEU A 274 72.80 31.53 20.44
N ALA A 275 72.81 31.65 19.12
CA ALA A 275 74.09 31.80 18.34
C ALA A 275 74.78 33.12 18.64
N ARG A 276 74.05 34.19 18.88
CA ARG A 276 74.62 35.51 19.25
C ARG A 276 75.25 35.48 20.65
N LEU A 277 74.56 34.85 21.61
CA LEU A 277 75.01 34.65 22.97
C LEU A 277 76.32 33.81 23.01
N ARG A 278 76.42 32.70 22.20
CA ARG A 278 77.65 31.88 22.08
C ARG A 278 78.82 32.64 21.53
N ARG A 279 78.66 33.62 20.65
CA ARG A 279 79.69 34.47 20.12
C ARG A 279 80.20 35.49 21.15
N LEU A 280 79.37 35.91 22.10
CA LEU A 280 79.70 36.85 23.13
C LEU A 280 80.44 36.18 24.32
N THR A 281 80.25 34.88 24.51
CA THR A 281 80.80 34.09 25.62
C THR A 281 82.05 33.27 25.17
N ALA A 282 82.52 33.37 23.95
CA ALA A 282 83.75 32.71 23.51
C ALA A 282 84.96 33.39 24.16
N PRO A 283 85.89 32.66 24.83
CA PRO A 283 87.03 33.26 25.45
C PRO A 283 87.97 33.83 24.36
N ARG A 284 88.34 35.10 24.50
CA ARG A 284 89.36 35.72 23.70
C ARG A 284 90.70 35.00 24.01
N GLY A 285 91.19 34.19 23.06
CA GLY A 285 92.48 33.59 23.14
C GLY A 285 93.50 34.68 23.24
N GLY A 286 94.21 34.62 24.28
CA GLY A 286 95.47 35.39 24.43
C GLY A 286 96.60 34.70 23.68
N GLY A 287 97.38 35.45 23.04
CA GLY A 287 98.69 35.08 22.49
C GLY A 287 99.47 36.31 22.35
#